data_0ca32368f9043307bc4eeef38a49352a
#
_entry.id   0ca32368f9043307bc4eeef38a49352a
#
_cell.length_a   1.000
_cell.length_b   1.000
_cell.length_c   1.000
_cell.angle_alpha   90.00
_cell.angle_beta   90.00
_cell.angle_gamma   90.00
#
_symmetry.space_group_name_H-M   'P 1'
#
loop_
_entity.id
_entity.type
_entity.pdbx_description
1 polymer ?
#
loop_
_entity_poly.entity_id
_entity_poly.type
_entity_poly.pdbx_seq_one_letter_code
_entity_poly.pdbx_strand_id
1 'polypeptide(L)' 'MSYYGEWKMFRWELEEELAKPKPDEKKIEELLIEIKNAEWMMQHYE' A
#
# COMPACT_ATOMS: atom_id res chain seq x y z
N MET A 1 -7.00 12.44 -10.56
CA MET A 1 -6.15 11.70 -9.63
C MET A 1 -6.36 10.21 -9.80
N SER A 2 -5.30 9.45 -9.85
CA SER A 2 -5.39 8.03 -10.15
C SER A 2 -5.19 7.18 -8.90
N TYR A 3 -6.11 6.26 -8.64
CA TYR A 3 -5.94 5.31 -7.55
C TYR A 3 -4.76 4.40 -7.80
N TYR A 4 -4.42 4.18 -9.07
CA TYR A 4 -3.24 3.40 -9.43
C TYR A 4 -1.97 4.03 -8.85
N GLY A 5 -1.87 5.36 -8.92
CA GLY A 5 -0.74 6.08 -8.37
C GLY A 5 -0.60 5.88 -6.86
N GLU A 6 -1.73 5.95 -6.15
CA GLU A 6 -1.74 5.71 -4.72
C GLU A 6 -1.35 4.26 -4.40
N TRP A 7 -1.90 3.31 -5.15
CA TRP A 7 -1.59 1.91 -4.98
C TRP A 7 -0.10 1.65 -5.16
N LYS A 8 0.50 2.23 -6.19
CA LYS A 8 1.93 2.09 -6.45
C LYS A 8 2.76 2.65 -5.31
N MET A 9 2.37 3.81 -4.80
CA MET A 9 3.08 4.46 -3.70
C MET A 9 3.03 3.60 -2.43
N PHE A 10 1.85 3.08 -2.09
CA PHE A 10 1.72 2.24 -0.90
C PHE A 10 2.50 0.94 -1.04
N ARG A 11 2.53 0.36 -2.22
CA ARG A 11 3.32 -0.83 -2.47
C ARG A 11 4.81 -0.56 -2.31
N TRP A 12 5.27 0.58 -2.80
CA TRP A 12 6.66 0.99 -2.65
C TRP A 12 6.99 1.19 -1.17
N GLU A 13 6.12 1.85 -0.43
CA GLU A 13 6.34 2.05 1.01
C GLU A 13 6.38 0.71 1.75
N LEU A 14 5.54 -0.23 1.35
CA LEU A 14 5.54 -1.55 1.97
C LEU A 14 6.87 -2.26 1.75
N GLU A 15 7.39 -2.22 0.54
CA GLU A 15 8.67 -2.83 0.23
C GLU A 15 9.80 -2.18 1.03
N GLU A 16 9.76 -0.87 1.17
CA GLU A 16 10.73 -0.14 1.97
C GLU A 16 10.69 -0.59 3.43
N GLU A 17 9.49 -0.75 3.97
CA GLU A 17 9.33 -1.17 5.36
C GLU A 17 9.85 -2.58 5.56
N LEU A 18 9.53 -3.47 4.63
CA LEU A 18 9.97 -4.87 4.72
C LEU A 18 11.49 -5.02 4.59
N ALA A 19 12.14 -4.04 3.96
CA ALA A 19 13.59 -4.07 3.78
C ALA A 19 14.36 -3.63 5.03
N LYS A 20 13.67 -3.07 6.00
CA LYS A 20 14.32 -2.61 7.23
C LYS A 20 14.74 -3.80 8.09
N PRO A 21 15.84 -3.66 8.88
CA PRO A 21 16.26 -4.74 9.78
C PRO A 21 15.19 -5.15 10.78
N LYS A 22 14.38 -4.18 11.24
CA LYS A 22 13.26 -4.44 12.15
C LYS A 22 11.99 -3.79 11.62
N PRO A 23 11.30 -4.44 10.69
CA PRO A 23 10.08 -3.88 10.14
C PRO A 23 9.02 -3.68 11.22
N ASP A 24 8.27 -2.58 11.11
CA ASP A 24 7.17 -2.29 12.03
C ASP A 24 5.93 -3.03 11.54
N GLU A 25 5.52 -4.07 12.27
CA GLU A 25 4.38 -4.90 11.91
C GLU A 25 3.09 -4.09 11.79
N LYS A 26 2.92 -3.12 12.67
CA LYS A 26 1.72 -2.30 12.65
C LYS A 26 1.65 -1.46 11.37
N LYS A 27 2.77 -0.90 10.97
CA LYS A 27 2.83 -0.11 9.74
C LYS A 27 2.58 -0.99 8.52
N ILE A 28 3.15 -2.21 8.52
CA ILE A 28 2.93 -3.16 7.44
C ILE A 28 1.44 -3.47 7.32
N GLU A 29 0.78 -3.70 8.44
CA GLU A 29 -0.64 -3.99 8.46
C GLU A 29 -1.46 -2.83 7.88
N GLU A 30 -1.13 -1.61 8.30
CA GLU A 30 -1.81 -0.43 7.78
C GLU A 30 -1.59 -0.26 6.28
N LEU A 31 -0.37 -0.51 5.81
CA LEU A 31 -0.07 -0.40 4.38
C LEU A 31 -0.83 -1.46 3.57
N LEU A 32 -0.95 -2.67 4.11
CA LEU A 32 -1.71 -3.72 3.44
C LEU A 32 -3.18 -3.34 3.30
N ILE A 33 -3.74 -2.72 4.33
CA ILE A 33 -5.12 -2.25 4.28
C ILE A 33 -5.28 -1.16 3.22
N GLU A 34 -4.35 -0.22 3.17
CA GLU A 34 -4.38 0.85 2.19
C GLU A 34 -4.26 0.31 0.76
N ILE A 35 -3.39 -0.69 0.57
CA ILE A 35 -3.23 -1.32 -0.74
C ILE A 35 -4.53 -1.99 -1.18
N LYS A 36 -5.16 -2.71 -0.28
CA LYS A 36 -6.44 -3.37 -0.57
C LYS A 36 -7.52 -2.36 -0.93
N ASN A 37 -7.59 -1.25 -0.18
CA ASN A 37 -8.54 -0.20 -0.45
C ASN A 37 -8.30 0.42 -1.84
N ALA A 38 -7.04 0.68 -2.17
CA ALA A 38 -6.71 1.25 -3.46
C ALA A 38 -7.08 0.29 -4.60
N GLU A 39 -6.84 -1.02 -4.40
CA GLU A 39 -7.21 -2.03 -5.39
C GLU A 39 -8.74 -2.06 -5.60
N TRP A 40 -9.47 -1.98 -4.51
CA TRP A 40 -10.93 -1.95 -4.60
C TRP A 40 -11.40 -0.72 -5.37
N MET A 41 -10.82 0.43 -5.07
CA MET A 41 -11.17 1.68 -5.77
C MET A 41 -10.85 1.60 -7.25
N MET A 42 -9.70 1.01 -7.61
CA MET A 42 -9.33 0.84 -9.00
C MET A 42 -10.34 -0.02 -9.76
N GLN A 43 -10.82 -1.08 -9.12
CA GLN A 43 -11.79 -1.98 -9.74
C GLN A 43 -13.15 -1.34 -9.94
N HIS A 44 -13.54 -0.44 -9.04
CA HIS A 44 -14.89 0.13 -9.05
C HIS A 44 -14.98 1.53 -9.65
N TYR A 45 -13.90 2.27 -9.67
CA TYR A 45 -13.91 3.66 -10.13
C TYR A 45 -12.92 3.96 -11.26
N GLU A 46 -12.11 3.02 -11.62
CA GLU A 46 -11.15 3.15 -12.74
C GLU A 46 -11.25 1.94 -13.71
#